data_c151ff543ac145b1d30f7d07ec5bc5eb
#
_entry.id   c151ff543ac145b1d30f7d07ec5bc5eb
#
_cell.length_a   1.000
_cell.length_b   1.000
_cell.length_c   1.000
_cell.angle_alpha   90.00
_cell.angle_beta   90.00
_cell.angle_gamma   90.00
#
_symmetry.space_group_name_H-M   'P 1'
#
loop_
_entity.id
_entity.type
_entity.pdbx_description
1 polymer ?
#
loop_
_entity_poly.entity_id
_entity_poly.type
_entity_poly.pdbx_seq_one_letter_code
_entity_poly.pdbx_strand_id
1 'polypeptide(L)'
;MKLTVYNDWDHLPKAESEGEEEDVLAWDGEYRKGDIIEFSGITPGEFYVVKADACIDPALVLIKEETVLFTVPFYEKKTSYNPLAFFGNRHIVTIRRARDYKINSYKNLALNPFDQHEVSGVYPHASANVETRGEAVFAARNAIDGCIATLSHGEWPYESWGINRQDDAEITIDFGRKVDIEKIVLYTRADFPHDNYWVEGTFTFSDG
;
A
#
# COMPACT_ATOMS: atom_id res chain seq x y z
N MET A 1 1.27 18.33 -10.66
CA MET A 1 1.75 16.99 -10.27
C MET A 1 2.35 16.33 -11.49
N LYS A 2 3.34 15.47 -11.32
CA LYS A 2 3.99 14.75 -12.41
C LYS A 2 4.10 13.27 -12.05
N LEU A 3 3.85 12.38 -12.99
CA LEU A 3 4.09 10.96 -12.92
C LEU A 3 5.25 10.60 -13.85
N THR A 4 6.22 9.85 -13.34
CA THR A 4 7.35 9.37 -14.12
C THR A 4 7.60 7.89 -13.83
N VAL A 5 7.76 7.09 -14.87
CA VAL A 5 8.23 5.71 -14.74
C VAL A 5 9.67 5.67 -15.26
N TYR A 6 10.59 5.19 -14.44
CA TYR A 6 12.00 5.03 -14.79
C TYR A 6 12.61 3.81 -14.11
N ASN A 7 13.80 3.39 -14.54
CA ASN A 7 14.56 2.36 -13.84
C ASN A 7 15.59 3.01 -12.92
N ASP A 8 15.70 2.51 -11.71
CA ASP A 8 16.62 2.97 -10.68
C ASP A 8 18.12 2.93 -11.11
N TRP A 9 18.45 2.11 -12.08
CA TRP A 9 19.82 1.96 -12.56
C TRP A 9 20.30 3.13 -13.47
N ASP A 10 19.43 3.60 -14.36
CA ASP A 10 19.81 4.62 -15.37
C ASP A 10 19.06 5.95 -15.19
N HIS A 11 17.99 5.97 -14.41
CA HIS A 11 17.09 7.08 -14.17
C HIS A 11 16.51 7.71 -15.45
N LEU A 12 16.54 6.97 -16.57
CA LEU A 12 15.95 7.45 -17.82
C LEU A 12 14.44 7.23 -17.82
N PRO A 13 13.65 8.28 -18.07
CA PRO A 13 12.20 8.15 -18.13
C PRO A 13 11.78 7.18 -19.24
N LYS A 14 10.99 6.16 -18.88
CA LYS A 14 10.29 5.27 -19.81
C LYS A 14 8.97 5.87 -20.28
N ALA A 15 8.31 6.57 -19.36
CA ALA A 15 7.07 7.29 -19.61
C ALA A 15 6.93 8.40 -18.58
N GLU A 16 6.29 9.49 -18.99
CA GLU A 16 5.97 10.61 -18.10
C GLU A 16 4.70 11.33 -18.52
N SER A 17 4.03 11.93 -17.56
CA SER A 17 2.89 12.82 -17.74
C SER A 17 2.91 13.93 -16.69
N GLU A 18 2.13 14.98 -16.92
CA GLU A 18 2.01 16.10 -16.00
C GLU A 18 0.59 16.66 -16.03
N GLY A 19 0.05 16.99 -14.85
CA GLY A 19 -1.26 17.58 -14.67
C GLY A 19 -1.30 18.50 -13.44
N GLU A 20 -2.28 19.41 -13.37
CA GLU A 20 -2.39 20.35 -12.25
C GLU A 20 -3.08 19.74 -11.04
N GLU A 21 -4.36 19.35 -11.15
CA GLU A 21 -5.19 18.78 -10.06
C GLU A 21 -5.31 17.26 -10.13
N GLU A 22 -5.07 16.72 -11.31
CA GLU A 22 -5.08 15.29 -11.60
C GLU A 22 -4.04 14.99 -12.69
N ASP A 23 -3.33 13.89 -12.54
CA ASP A 23 -2.44 13.37 -13.58
C ASP A 23 -2.72 11.88 -13.82
N VAL A 24 -2.71 11.50 -15.09
CA VAL A 24 -2.98 10.14 -15.56
C VAL A 24 -1.91 9.75 -16.56
N LEU A 25 -1.06 8.84 -16.14
CA LEU A 25 -0.06 8.24 -17.02
C LEU A 25 -0.57 6.91 -17.56
N ALA A 26 -0.89 6.87 -18.85
CA ALA A 26 -1.13 5.63 -19.60
C ALA A 26 0.07 5.37 -20.50
N TRP A 27 0.68 4.20 -20.40
CA TRP A 27 1.88 3.91 -21.17
C TRP A 27 1.96 2.47 -21.69
N ASP A 28 2.74 2.29 -22.74
CA ASP A 28 2.96 1.02 -23.42
C ASP A 28 4.43 0.59 -23.21
N GLY A 29 4.63 -0.46 -22.48
CA GLY A 29 5.95 -1.01 -22.17
C GLY A 29 5.91 -1.96 -20.99
N GLU A 30 6.91 -2.81 -20.85
CA GLU A 30 6.99 -3.76 -19.76
C GLU A 30 7.75 -3.17 -18.57
N TYR A 31 7.23 -3.41 -17.37
CA TYR A 31 7.99 -3.16 -16.15
C TYR A 31 9.16 -4.14 -16.04
N ARG A 32 10.26 -3.68 -15.48
CA ARG A 32 11.47 -4.46 -15.21
C ARG A 32 11.85 -4.30 -13.73
N LYS A 33 12.62 -5.26 -13.22
CA LYS A 33 13.18 -5.15 -11.87
C LYS A 33 13.96 -3.83 -11.73
N GLY A 34 13.70 -3.12 -10.63
CA GLY A 34 14.27 -1.79 -10.38
C GLY A 34 13.46 -0.65 -10.98
N ASP A 35 12.31 -0.91 -11.60
CA ASP A 35 11.44 0.17 -12.04
C ASP A 35 10.75 0.83 -10.85
N ILE A 36 10.69 2.14 -10.93
CA ILE A 36 10.09 3.03 -9.94
C ILE A 36 9.03 3.87 -10.65
N ILE A 37 7.91 4.03 -9.96
CA ILE A 37 6.89 5.02 -10.30
C ILE A 37 7.08 6.19 -9.35
N GLU A 38 7.49 7.33 -9.88
CA GLU A 38 7.64 8.57 -9.13
C GLU A 38 6.39 9.43 -9.26
N PHE A 39 5.91 9.88 -8.12
CA PHE A 39 4.84 10.86 -7.97
C PHE A 39 5.47 12.13 -7.42
N SER A 40 5.59 13.18 -8.21
CA SER A 40 6.26 14.43 -7.83
C SER A 40 5.39 15.67 -8.06
N GLY A 41 5.87 16.82 -7.59
CA GLY A 41 5.09 18.06 -7.60
C GLY A 41 3.86 18.01 -6.69
N ILE A 42 3.95 17.26 -5.61
CA ILE A 42 2.92 17.09 -4.58
C ILE A 42 3.02 18.25 -3.59
N THR A 43 1.89 18.74 -3.10
CA THR A 43 1.85 19.68 -1.99
C THR A 43 1.84 18.89 -0.67
N PRO A 44 2.90 18.97 0.15
CA PRO A 44 2.96 18.23 1.41
C PRO A 44 1.83 18.60 2.38
N GLY A 45 1.32 17.61 3.11
CA GLY A 45 0.25 17.79 4.10
C GLY A 45 -1.16 17.74 3.52
N GLU A 46 -1.32 17.44 2.24
CA GLU A 46 -2.61 17.28 1.58
C GLU A 46 -2.97 15.84 1.27
N PHE A 47 -4.26 15.60 1.01
CA PHE A 47 -4.78 14.29 0.65
C PHE A 47 -4.84 14.10 -0.85
N TYR A 48 -4.41 12.92 -1.27
CA TYR A 48 -4.45 12.48 -2.66
C TYR A 48 -5.15 11.13 -2.80
N VAL A 49 -5.74 10.90 -3.96
CA VAL A 49 -6.17 9.57 -4.39
C VAL A 49 -5.14 9.09 -5.40
N VAL A 50 -4.41 8.06 -5.04
CA VAL A 50 -3.33 7.48 -5.84
C VAL A 50 -3.68 6.07 -6.31
N LYS A 51 -3.20 5.69 -7.47
CA LYS A 51 -3.35 4.35 -8.03
C LYS A 51 -2.09 3.97 -8.78
N ALA A 52 -1.38 2.95 -8.31
CA ALA A 52 -0.10 2.52 -8.89
C ALA A 52 -0.24 1.59 -10.10
N ASP A 53 -1.36 0.85 -10.19
CA ASP A 53 -1.63 -0.08 -11.31
C ASP A 53 -3.13 -0.29 -11.49
N ALA A 54 -3.53 -0.74 -12.69
CA ALA A 54 -4.93 -1.02 -13.01
C ALA A 54 -5.58 -2.08 -12.10
N CYS A 55 -4.79 -3.03 -11.60
CA CYS A 55 -5.22 -4.14 -10.74
C CYS A 55 -5.04 -3.86 -9.24
N ILE A 56 -4.70 -2.62 -8.86
CA ILE A 56 -4.62 -2.17 -7.48
C ILE A 56 -5.72 -1.13 -7.25
N ASP A 57 -6.46 -1.26 -6.16
CA ASP A 57 -7.49 -0.27 -5.82
C ASP A 57 -6.88 1.11 -5.52
N PRO A 58 -7.57 2.19 -5.85
CA PRO A 58 -7.12 3.52 -5.49
C PRO A 58 -7.06 3.72 -3.98
N ALA A 59 -5.95 4.27 -3.49
CA ALA A 59 -5.76 4.63 -2.09
C ALA A 59 -6.04 6.12 -1.85
N LEU A 60 -6.76 6.45 -0.77
CA LEU A 60 -6.84 7.81 -0.25
C LEU A 60 -5.75 8.00 0.79
N VAL A 61 -4.73 8.76 0.46
CA VAL A 61 -3.54 8.93 1.30
C VAL A 61 -3.28 10.40 1.65
N LEU A 62 -2.77 10.62 2.86
CA LEU A 62 -2.14 11.88 3.26
C LEU A 62 -0.67 11.80 2.87
N ILE A 63 -0.18 12.75 2.08
CA ILE A 63 1.22 12.78 1.65
C ILE A 63 1.91 13.96 2.30
N LYS A 64 3.05 13.73 2.97
CA LYS A 64 3.86 14.76 3.66
C LYS A 64 5.16 15.11 2.94
N GLU A 65 5.41 14.50 1.80
CA GLU A 65 6.60 14.72 0.97
C GLU A 65 6.22 15.34 -0.38
N GLU A 66 7.13 16.09 -0.99
CA GLU A 66 6.94 16.65 -2.33
C GLU A 66 7.04 15.60 -3.44
N THR A 67 7.69 14.48 -3.12
CA THR A 67 7.91 13.35 -4.04
C THR A 67 7.75 12.04 -3.31
N VAL A 68 7.02 11.11 -3.92
CA VAL A 68 6.82 9.75 -3.43
C VAL A 68 7.30 8.77 -4.48
N LEU A 69 8.06 7.77 -4.06
CA LEU A 69 8.57 6.70 -4.90
C LEU A 69 7.83 5.40 -4.59
N PHE A 70 7.22 4.80 -5.60
CA PHE A 70 6.62 3.48 -5.52
C PHE A 70 7.50 2.49 -6.29
N THR A 71 8.14 1.57 -5.57
CA THR A 71 8.95 0.52 -6.20
C THR A 71 8.06 -0.55 -6.81
N VAL A 72 8.16 -0.77 -8.10
CA VAL A 72 7.39 -1.83 -8.78
C VAL A 72 7.84 -3.21 -8.26
N PRO A 73 6.93 -3.99 -7.66
CA PRO A 73 7.29 -5.25 -7.01
C PRO A 73 7.63 -6.33 -8.03
N PHE A 74 8.72 -7.07 -7.78
CA PHE A 74 9.17 -8.21 -8.59
C PHE A 74 9.50 -9.42 -7.72
N TYR A 75 9.40 -10.61 -8.31
CA TYR A 75 9.70 -11.89 -7.68
C TYR A 75 8.91 -12.08 -6.38
N GLU A 76 9.56 -12.33 -5.30
CA GLU A 76 8.96 -12.57 -3.99
C GLU A 76 8.11 -11.37 -3.53
N LYS A 77 8.56 -10.13 -3.72
CA LYS A 77 7.79 -8.92 -3.38
C LYS A 77 6.46 -8.82 -4.13
N LYS A 78 6.32 -9.45 -5.29
CA LYS A 78 5.08 -9.46 -6.08
C LYS A 78 4.02 -10.44 -5.56
N THR A 79 4.39 -11.40 -4.74
CA THR A 79 3.50 -12.45 -4.25
C THR A 79 2.35 -11.93 -3.37
N SER A 80 2.49 -10.74 -2.78
CA SER A 80 1.45 -10.06 -2.02
C SER A 80 0.55 -9.13 -2.87
N TYR A 81 0.63 -9.22 -4.17
CA TYR A 81 -0.19 -8.44 -5.10
C TYR A 81 -0.97 -9.34 -6.04
N ASN A 82 -2.06 -8.80 -6.59
CA ASN A 82 -2.76 -9.46 -7.69
C ASN A 82 -1.75 -9.89 -8.78
N PRO A 83 -1.76 -11.15 -9.23
CA PRO A 83 -0.84 -11.64 -10.26
C PRO A 83 -0.83 -10.81 -11.55
N LEU A 84 -1.95 -10.15 -11.86
CA LEU A 84 -2.08 -9.27 -13.03
C LEU A 84 -1.53 -7.85 -12.78
N ALA A 85 -1.30 -7.44 -11.52
CA ALA A 85 -0.72 -6.14 -11.23
C ALA A 85 0.70 -6.05 -11.83
N PHE A 86 1.00 -4.93 -12.48
CA PHE A 86 2.30 -4.68 -13.14
C PHE A 86 2.67 -5.70 -14.22
N PHE A 87 1.67 -6.42 -14.75
CA PHE A 87 1.88 -7.46 -15.77
C PHE A 87 1.48 -6.96 -17.17
N GLY A 88 2.24 -7.41 -18.20
CA GLY A 88 1.97 -7.03 -19.58
C GLY A 88 2.61 -5.70 -19.97
N ASN A 89 2.06 -5.05 -20.98
CA ASN A 89 2.63 -3.85 -21.60
C ASN A 89 1.65 -2.67 -21.66
N ARG A 90 0.51 -2.74 -20.97
CA ARG A 90 -0.50 -1.67 -20.94
C ARG A 90 -0.78 -1.28 -19.49
N HIS A 91 -0.32 -0.12 -19.10
CA HIS A 91 -0.36 0.34 -17.72
C HIS A 91 -1.06 1.68 -17.59
N ILE A 92 -1.69 1.89 -16.44
CA ILE A 92 -2.30 3.14 -16.05
C ILE A 92 -1.96 3.44 -14.59
N VAL A 93 -1.36 4.59 -14.36
CA VAL A 93 -1.04 5.16 -13.04
C VAL A 93 -1.79 6.47 -12.90
N THR A 94 -2.33 6.75 -11.72
CA THR A 94 -3.06 8.00 -11.52
C THR A 94 -2.73 8.63 -10.18
N ILE A 95 -2.73 9.95 -10.13
CA ILE A 95 -2.76 10.75 -8.91
C ILE A 95 -3.75 11.90 -9.10
N ARG A 96 -4.51 12.21 -8.06
CA ARG A 96 -5.37 13.40 -8.03
C ARG A 96 -5.50 13.94 -6.62
N ARG A 97 -5.62 15.25 -6.47
CA ARG A 97 -5.96 15.87 -5.20
C ARG A 97 -7.32 15.37 -4.72
N ALA A 98 -7.42 14.96 -3.45
CA ALA A 98 -8.66 14.43 -2.92
C ALA A 98 -9.68 15.55 -2.69
N ARG A 99 -10.94 15.26 -2.96
CA ARG A 99 -12.05 16.18 -2.68
C ARG A 99 -12.53 16.01 -1.23
N ASP A 100 -13.04 17.08 -0.63
CA ASP A 100 -13.50 17.13 0.77
C ASP A 100 -14.47 16.00 1.14
N TYR A 101 -15.39 15.64 0.25
CA TYR A 101 -16.32 14.55 0.51
C TYR A 101 -15.64 13.19 0.67
N LYS A 102 -14.47 12.97 0.03
CA LYS A 102 -13.69 11.76 0.21
C LYS A 102 -12.89 11.80 1.52
N ILE A 103 -12.39 12.98 1.88
CA ILE A 103 -11.60 13.16 3.10
C ILE A 103 -12.50 12.99 4.34
N ASN A 104 -13.69 13.57 4.32
CA ASN A 104 -14.60 13.68 5.47
C ASN A 104 -15.64 12.57 5.56
N SER A 105 -15.75 11.65 4.58
CA SER A 105 -16.69 10.54 4.66
C SER A 105 -16.30 9.54 5.75
N TYR A 106 -17.29 8.87 6.32
CA TYR A 106 -17.09 7.68 7.14
C TYR A 106 -16.51 6.54 6.29
N LYS A 107 -15.37 5.99 6.70
CA LYS A 107 -14.63 5.01 5.91
C LYS A 107 -13.66 4.19 6.75
N ASN A 108 -13.08 3.16 6.16
CA ASN A 108 -11.91 2.51 6.71
C ASN A 108 -10.70 3.46 6.60
N LEU A 109 -10.26 3.99 7.75
CA LEU A 109 -9.13 4.93 7.83
C LEU A 109 -7.79 4.26 7.59
N ALA A 110 -7.68 2.95 7.88
CA ALA A 110 -6.45 2.19 7.71
C ALA A 110 -6.23 1.71 6.26
N LEU A 111 -7.24 1.81 5.37
CA LEU A 111 -7.11 1.27 4.02
C LEU A 111 -6.07 2.02 3.19
N ASN A 112 -5.00 1.33 2.83
CA ASN A 112 -3.97 1.84 1.93
C ASN A 112 -3.33 0.73 1.07
N PRO A 113 -3.93 0.32 -0.05
CA PRO A 113 -3.32 -0.65 -0.98
C PRO A 113 -2.05 -0.12 -1.67
N PHE A 114 -1.77 1.17 -1.58
CA PHE A 114 -0.54 1.80 -2.08
C PHE A 114 0.64 1.68 -1.09
N ASP A 115 0.41 1.25 0.16
CA ASP A 115 1.45 1.16 1.16
C ASP A 115 2.56 0.18 0.77
N GLN A 116 3.80 0.54 1.08
CA GLN A 116 4.98 -0.29 0.92
C GLN A 116 5.88 -0.14 2.14
N HIS A 117 6.65 -1.18 2.45
CA HIS A 117 7.54 -1.23 3.61
C HIS A 117 8.53 -0.06 3.68
N GLU A 118 9.01 0.39 2.53
CA GLU A 118 10.08 1.40 2.41
C GLU A 118 9.53 2.80 2.08
N VAL A 119 8.21 2.96 1.95
CA VAL A 119 7.60 4.26 1.64
C VAL A 119 7.59 5.15 2.88
N SER A 120 8.10 6.36 2.76
CA SER A 120 8.02 7.39 3.80
C SER A 120 7.05 8.51 3.39
N GLY A 121 6.46 9.17 4.41
CA GLY A 121 5.63 10.35 4.19
C GLY A 121 4.27 10.09 3.56
N VAL A 122 3.85 8.83 3.41
CA VAL A 122 2.54 8.44 2.86
C VAL A 122 1.74 7.71 3.94
N TYR A 123 0.53 8.15 4.21
CA TYR A 123 -0.28 7.65 5.33
C TYR A 123 -1.72 7.33 4.88
N PRO A 124 -2.38 6.28 5.49
CA PRO A 124 -1.86 5.45 6.59
C PRO A 124 -0.69 4.58 6.16
N HIS A 125 0.22 4.31 7.10
CA HIS A 125 1.37 3.43 6.91
C HIS A 125 1.39 2.36 7.99
N ALA A 126 1.65 1.11 7.60
CA ALA A 126 1.77 -0.02 8.52
C ALA A 126 3.22 -0.43 8.72
N SER A 127 3.61 -0.59 9.99
CA SER A 127 4.91 -1.14 10.37
C SER A 127 4.75 -2.16 11.49
N ALA A 128 5.68 -3.09 11.65
CA ALA A 128 5.62 -4.10 12.69
C ALA A 128 7.02 -4.42 13.23
N ASN A 129 7.06 -4.92 14.48
CA ASN A 129 8.30 -5.38 15.10
C ASN A 129 8.72 -6.78 14.59
N VAL A 130 7.81 -7.48 13.93
CA VAL A 130 8.04 -8.80 13.35
C VAL A 130 7.18 -9.03 12.12
N GLU A 131 7.76 -9.70 11.14
CA GLU A 131 7.08 -10.22 9.95
C GLU A 131 7.57 -11.65 9.70
N THR A 132 6.66 -12.57 9.45
CA THR A 132 7.02 -13.99 9.31
C THR A 132 8.07 -14.18 8.22
N ARG A 133 9.26 -14.63 8.58
CA ARG A 133 10.42 -14.88 7.73
C ARG A 133 10.86 -13.68 6.87
N GLY A 134 10.32 -12.48 7.11
CA GLY A 134 10.56 -11.31 6.26
C GLY A 134 9.99 -11.45 4.85
N GLU A 135 9.02 -12.33 4.64
CA GLU A 135 8.37 -12.55 3.34
C GLU A 135 7.28 -11.51 3.09
N ALA A 136 7.21 -10.98 1.86
CA ALA A 136 6.26 -9.93 1.48
C ALA A 136 4.79 -10.31 1.72
N VAL A 137 4.45 -11.60 1.58
CA VAL A 137 3.11 -12.10 1.85
C VAL A 137 2.71 -12.04 3.33
N PHE A 138 3.66 -11.76 4.23
CA PHE A 138 3.42 -11.62 5.67
C PHE A 138 3.83 -10.27 6.22
N ALA A 139 4.06 -9.29 5.34
CA ALA A 139 4.44 -7.93 5.69
C ALA A 139 3.28 -7.16 6.36
N ALA A 140 3.64 -6.18 7.20
CA ALA A 140 2.68 -5.34 7.92
C ALA A 140 1.67 -4.63 7.00
N ARG A 141 2.12 -4.18 5.81
CA ARG A 141 1.25 -3.53 4.83
C ARG A 141 0.02 -4.36 4.42
N ASN A 142 0.12 -5.69 4.48
CA ASN A 142 -0.99 -6.57 4.12
C ASN A 142 -2.17 -6.50 5.12
N ALA A 143 -1.96 -5.91 6.30
CA ALA A 143 -3.06 -5.65 7.24
C ALA A 143 -3.93 -4.45 6.83
N ILE A 144 -3.47 -3.63 5.88
CA ILE A 144 -4.16 -2.41 5.45
C ILE A 144 -4.38 -2.31 3.93
N ASP A 145 -4.03 -3.32 3.17
CA ASP A 145 -4.16 -3.33 1.70
C ASP A 145 -5.59 -3.53 1.18
N GLY A 146 -6.52 -3.94 2.07
CA GLY A 146 -7.92 -4.17 1.76
C GLY A 146 -8.25 -5.60 1.31
N CYS A 147 -7.27 -6.48 1.21
CA CYS A 147 -7.50 -7.90 0.92
C CYS A 147 -7.95 -8.63 2.18
N ILE A 148 -9.22 -9.01 2.23
CA ILE A 148 -9.84 -9.70 3.39
C ILE A 148 -10.31 -11.12 3.07
N ALA A 149 -9.91 -11.65 1.92
CA ALA A 149 -10.33 -12.96 1.45
C ALA A 149 -9.13 -13.85 1.18
N THR A 150 -9.29 -15.15 1.42
CA THR A 150 -8.32 -16.18 1.09
C THR A 150 -8.97 -17.19 0.15
N LEU A 151 -8.31 -17.49 -0.98
CA LEU A 151 -8.79 -18.51 -1.91
C LEU A 151 -8.14 -19.87 -1.62
N SER A 152 -6.83 -19.86 -1.38
CA SER A 152 -6.05 -21.06 -1.11
C SER A 152 -4.78 -20.72 -0.34
N HIS A 153 -4.11 -21.75 0.20
CA HIS A 153 -2.82 -21.56 0.85
C HIS A 153 -1.70 -21.49 -0.19
N GLY A 154 -0.92 -20.40 -0.14
CA GLY A 154 0.28 -20.22 -0.95
C GLY A 154 0.07 -19.56 -2.32
N GLU A 155 -1.18 -19.21 -2.65
CA GLU A 155 -1.53 -18.50 -3.89
C GLU A 155 -2.39 -17.28 -3.57
N TRP A 156 -2.11 -16.16 -4.22
CA TRP A 156 -2.88 -14.94 -4.05
C TRP A 156 -4.39 -15.17 -4.35
N PRO A 157 -5.32 -14.63 -3.57
CA PRO A 157 -5.16 -13.86 -2.33
C PRO A 157 -4.97 -14.76 -1.11
N TYR A 158 -3.90 -14.55 -0.37
CA TYR A 158 -3.64 -15.26 0.90
C TYR A 158 -2.73 -14.46 1.84
N GLU A 159 -2.33 -13.29 1.40
CA GLU A 159 -1.45 -12.38 2.14
C GLU A 159 -2.10 -11.93 3.46
N SER A 160 -1.26 -11.68 4.44
CA SER A 160 -1.65 -11.20 5.77
C SER A 160 -0.43 -10.66 6.50
N TRP A 161 -0.60 -9.91 7.59
CA TRP A 161 0.51 -9.73 8.51
C TRP A 161 0.74 -11.01 9.31
N GLY A 162 1.97 -11.49 9.33
CA GLY A 162 2.35 -12.74 9.99
C GLY A 162 3.29 -12.50 11.17
N ILE A 163 2.89 -12.90 12.38
CA ILE A 163 3.61 -12.66 13.64
C ILE A 163 4.79 -13.63 13.91
N ASN A 164 5.10 -14.54 13.02
CA ASN A 164 6.19 -15.51 13.16
C ASN A 164 6.20 -16.28 14.50
N ARG A 165 5.03 -16.52 15.11
CA ARG A 165 4.84 -17.13 16.43
C ARG A 165 5.50 -16.33 17.58
N GLN A 166 5.61 -15.04 17.43
CA GLN A 166 6.18 -14.13 18.44
C GLN A 166 5.04 -13.66 19.37
N ASP A 167 5.22 -13.85 20.69
CA ASP A 167 4.15 -13.54 21.67
C ASP A 167 4.00 -12.03 21.91
N ASP A 168 5.05 -11.24 21.68
CA ASP A 168 5.08 -9.78 21.80
C ASP A 168 5.02 -9.09 20.41
N ALA A 169 4.35 -9.75 19.45
CA ALA A 169 4.18 -9.18 18.12
C ALA A 169 3.31 -7.91 18.19
N GLU A 170 3.80 -6.85 17.57
CA GLU A 170 3.17 -5.54 17.53
C GLU A 170 3.13 -5.02 16.10
N ILE A 171 1.96 -4.51 15.69
CA ILE A 171 1.76 -3.76 14.46
C ILE A 171 1.32 -2.35 14.79
N THR A 172 1.93 -1.37 14.14
CA THR A 172 1.58 0.04 14.26
C THR A 172 0.94 0.51 12.96
N ILE A 173 -0.21 1.16 13.06
CA ILE A 173 -0.82 1.88 11.95
C ILE A 173 -0.68 3.37 12.23
N ASP A 174 0.24 4.02 11.52
CA ASP A 174 0.41 5.48 11.58
C ASP A 174 -0.51 6.15 10.56
N PHE A 175 -1.36 7.02 11.03
CA PHE A 175 -2.26 7.82 10.18
C PHE A 175 -1.62 9.13 9.70
N GLY A 176 -0.41 9.46 10.15
CA GLY A 176 0.25 10.74 9.85
C GLY A 176 -0.43 11.97 10.45
N ARG A 177 -1.55 11.78 11.15
CA ARG A 177 -2.38 12.83 11.78
C ARG A 177 -3.22 12.25 12.91
N LYS A 178 -3.83 13.11 13.70
CA LYS A 178 -4.89 12.67 14.63
C LYS A 178 -6.14 12.28 13.85
N VAL A 179 -6.76 11.20 14.27
CA VAL A 179 -7.99 10.65 13.69
C VAL A 179 -8.98 10.28 14.79
N ASP A 180 -10.28 10.35 14.49
CA ASP A 180 -11.32 9.84 15.37
C ASP A 180 -11.70 8.44 14.92
N ILE A 181 -11.53 7.44 15.80
CA ILE A 181 -11.80 6.04 15.53
C ILE A 181 -13.06 5.63 16.30
N GLU A 182 -14.10 5.21 15.57
CA GLU A 182 -15.33 4.71 16.19
C GLU A 182 -15.29 3.18 16.39
N LYS A 183 -14.59 2.47 15.49
CA LYS A 183 -14.60 1.00 15.48
C LYS A 183 -13.31 0.46 14.91
N ILE A 184 -12.83 -0.63 15.49
CA ILE A 184 -11.76 -1.47 14.94
C ILE A 184 -12.36 -2.80 14.49
N VAL A 185 -12.01 -3.26 13.30
CA VAL A 185 -12.37 -4.57 12.78
C VAL A 185 -11.11 -5.31 12.41
N LEU A 186 -10.86 -6.42 13.08
CA LEU A 186 -9.74 -7.29 12.83
C LEU A 186 -10.22 -8.50 12.01
N TYR A 187 -9.65 -8.66 10.82
CA TYR A 187 -9.85 -9.86 10.00
C TYR A 187 -8.71 -10.83 10.27
N THR A 188 -9.04 -11.98 10.87
CA THR A 188 -8.05 -13.02 11.09
C THR A 188 -8.04 -13.99 9.92
N ARG A 189 -6.85 -14.47 9.58
CA ARG A 189 -6.71 -15.55 8.60
C ARG A 189 -7.26 -16.86 9.16
N ALA A 190 -8.09 -17.56 8.40
CA ALA A 190 -8.78 -18.78 8.83
C ALA A 190 -8.68 -19.90 7.79
N ASP A 191 -7.62 -19.94 6.97
CA ASP A 191 -7.38 -21.00 6.00
C ASP A 191 -6.60 -22.16 6.60
N PHE A 192 -7.04 -23.37 6.36
CA PHE A 192 -6.32 -24.58 6.79
C PHE A 192 -4.98 -24.70 6.03
N PRO A 193 -3.86 -25.02 6.67
CA PRO A 193 -3.67 -25.40 8.08
C PRO A 193 -3.28 -24.23 9.01
N HIS A 194 -3.64 -22.98 8.68
CA HIS A 194 -3.31 -21.77 9.44
C HIS A 194 -4.54 -21.09 10.04
N ASP A 195 -5.52 -21.88 10.44
CA ASP A 195 -6.76 -21.47 11.11
C ASP A 195 -6.58 -21.15 12.60
N ASN A 196 -5.48 -20.50 12.93
CA ASN A 196 -5.16 -20.08 14.29
C ASN A 196 -5.88 -18.77 14.64
N TYR A 197 -6.08 -18.56 15.92
CA TYR A 197 -6.61 -17.31 16.47
C TYR A 197 -5.74 -16.82 17.63
N TRP A 198 -5.77 -15.54 17.86
CA TRP A 198 -5.12 -14.94 19.02
C TRP A 198 -6.03 -15.04 20.23
N VAL A 199 -5.46 -15.40 21.39
CA VAL A 199 -6.19 -15.49 22.65
C VAL A 199 -6.47 -14.11 23.22
N GLU A 200 -5.55 -13.17 22.98
CA GLU A 200 -5.62 -11.80 23.48
C GLU A 200 -5.06 -10.83 22.43
N GLY A 201 -5.70 -9.70 22.27
CA GLY A 201 -5.24 -8.59 21.46
C GLY A 201 -5.42 -7.28 22.22
N THR A 202 -4.36 -6.50 22.33
CA THR A 202 -4.39 -5.19 22.99
C THR A 202 -4.30 -4.08 21.95
N PHE A 203 -5.16 -3.07 22.05
CA PHE A 203 -5.12 -1.88 21.22
C PHE A 203 -4.66 -0.70 22.06
N THR A 204 -3.58 -0.05 21.64
CA THR A 204 -3.03 1.14 22.30
C THR A 204 -3.11 2.31 21.34
N PHE A 205 -3.56 3.46 21.81
CA PHE A 205 -3.66 4.69 21.03
C PHE A 205 -2.60 5.70 21.46
N SER A 206 -2.26 6.65 20.59
CA SER A 206 -1.22 7.65 20.85
C SER A 206 -1.56 8.64 21.97
N ASP A 207 -2.80 8.68 22.41
CA ASP A 207 -3.30 9.52 23.52
C ASP A 207 -3.55 8.74 24.83
N GLY A 208 -3.19 7.46 24.89
CA GLY A 208 -3.25 6.59 26.06
C GLY A 208 -4.39 5.60 26.09
#